data_39abbf8abb60c41b2da6c7412fdd5c0f
#
_entry.id   39abbf8abb60c41b2da6c7412fdd5c0f
#
_cell.length_a   1.000
_cell.length_b   1.000
_cell.length_c   1.000
_cell.angle_alpha   90.00
_cell.angle_beta   90.00
_cell.angle_gamma   90.00
#
_symmetry.space_group_name_H-M   'P 1'
#
loop_
_entity.id
_entity.type
_entity.pdbx_description
1 polymer ?
#
loop_
_entity_poly.entity_id
_entity_poly.type
_entity_poly.pdbx_seq_one_letter_code
_entity_poly.pdbx_strand_id
1 'polypeptide(L)' 'MPVEKLKAAHVYATRNRVELEKDVLCGCFSCRTIFHPKEITKWIDEGETALCPYCGANTVLGSYSRFPITNEFLKRM' A
#
# COMPACT_ATOMS: atom_id res chain seq x y z
N MET A 1 7.33 -12.52 -11.69
CA MET A 1 7.22 -12.62 -10.23
C MET A 1 6.27 -13.76 -9.87
N PRO A 2 6.65 -14.63 -8.92
CA PRO A 2 5.78 -15.75 -8.52
C PRO A 2 4.45 -15.26 -7.93
N VAL A 3 3.39 -16.04 -8.16
CA VAL A 3 2.04 -15.71 -7.67
C VAL A 3 2.03 -15.60 -6.14
N GLU A 4 2.78 -16.45 -5.45
CA GLU A 4 2.87 -16.43 -4.01
C GLU A 4 3.38 -15.09 -3.48
N LYS A 5 4.35 -14.48 -4.15
CA LYS A 5 4.86 -13.18 -3.74
C LYS A 5 3.82 -12.08 -3.91
N LEU A 6 3.01 -12.15 -4.97
CA LEU A 6 1.94 -11.18 -5.17
C LEU A 6 0.88 -11.32 -4.09
N LYS A 7 0.54 -12.55 -3.70
CA LYS A 7 -0.41 -12.79 -2.62
C LYS A 7 0.13 -12.26 -1.29
N ALA A 8 1.41 -12.45 -1.03
CA ALA A 8 2.03 -11.92 0.19
C ALA A 8 1.97 -10.40 0.21
N ALA A 9 2.18 -9.76 -0.93
CA ALA A 9 2.09 -8.31 -1.01
C ALA A 9 0.68 -7.81 -0.68
N HIS A 10 -0.36 -8.53 -1.13
CA HIS A 10 -1.74 -8.16 -0.81
C HIS A 10 -2.02 -8.17 0.70
N VAL A 11 -1.40 -9.08 1.43
CA VAL A 11 -1.56 -9.15 2.89
C VAL A 11 -1.08 -7.86 3.55
N TYR A 12 0.01 -7.28 3.04
CA TYR A 12 0.55 -6.03 3.58
C TYR A 12 -0.32 -4.81 3.27
N ALA A 13 -1.33 -4.95 2.44
CA ALA A 13 -2.25 -3.85 2.12
C ALA A 13 -3.40 -3.74 3.13
N THR A 14 -3.45 -4.63 4.14
CA THR A 14 -4.46 -4.58 5.19
C THR A 14 -3.81 -4.39 6.56
N ARG A 15 -4.54 -3.71 7.47
CA ARG A 15 -4.09 -3.48 8.85
C ARG A 15 -2.67 -2.94 8.91
N ASN A 16 -2.38 -1.99 8.03
CA ASN A 16 -1.03 -1.49 7.82
C ASN A 16 -0.78 -0.10 8.43
N ARG A 17 -1.69 0.39 9.26
CA ARG A 17 -1.59 1.75 9.78
C ARG A 17 -0.31 1.99 10.58
N VAL A 18 -0.01 1.12 11.54
CA VAL A 18 1.16 1.30 12.40
C VAL A 18 2.44 1.35 11.57
N GLU A 19 2.53 0.46 10.60
CA GLU A 19 3.71 0.39 9.74
C GLU A 19 3.79 1.58 8.79
N LEU A 20 2.67 1.99 8.21
CA LEU A 20 2.64 3.13 7.30
C LEU A 20 2.96 4.44 8.00
N GLU A 21 2.52 4.60 9.25
CA GLU A 21 2.81 5.81 10.00
C GLU A 21 4.31 6.00 10.25
N LYS A 22 5.07 4.92 10.22
CA LYS A 22 6.52 4.95 10.38
C LYS A 22 7.27 5.01 9.05
N ASP A 23 6.55 4.84 7.95
CA ASP A 23 7.15 4.75 6.63
C ASP A 23 7.29 6.14 5.99
N VAL A 24 8.12 6.21 4.96
CA VAL A 24 8.33 7.45 4.20
C VAL A 24 7.87 7.33 2.75
N LEU A 25 7.52 6.12 2.32
CA LEU A 25 7.13 5.89 0.93
C LEU A 25 6.12 4.76 0.86
N CYS A 26 5.04 4.98 0.11
CA CYS A 26 4.06 3.94 -0.15
C CYS A 26 3.48 4.16 -1.55
N GLY A 27 2.70 3.19 -2.00
CA GLY A 27 2.07 3.25 -3.30
C GLY A 27 0.79 2.45 -3.33
N CYS A 28 -0.09 2.81 -4.25
CA CYS A 28 -1.35 2.10 -4.46
C CYS A 28 -1.21 1.22 -5.70
N PHE A 29 -1.47 -0.09 -5.54
CA PHE A 29 -1.36 -0.98 -6.70
C PHE A 29 -2.63 -1.02 -7.55
N SER A 30 -3.63 -0.24 -7.19
CA SER A 30 -4.82 -0.07 -8.01
C SER A 30 -4.65 1.07 -9.01
N CYS A 31 -4.28 2.26 -8.54
CA CYS A 31 -4.06 3.42 -9.41
C CYS A 31 -2.57 3.68 -9.72
N ARG A 32 -1.67 2.95 -9.08
CA ARG A 32 -0.22 3.01 -9.29
C ARG A 32 0.43 4.34 -8.92
N THR A 33 -0.23 5.12 -8.07
CA THR A 33 0.34 6.35 -7.57
C THR A 33 1.27 6.06 -6.41
N ILE A 34 2.45 6.69 -6.41
CA ILE A 34 3.42 6.59 -5.33
C ILE A 34 3.35 7.89 -4.55
N PHE A 35 3.24 7.78 -3.22
CA PHE A 35 3.02 8.96 -2.38
C PHE A 35 3.59 8.73 -0.98
N HIS A 36 3.59 9.79 -0.17
CA HIS A 36 4.00 9.71 1.22
C HIS A 36 2.81 9.27 2.09
N PRO A 37 3.01 8.39 3.07
CA PRO A 37 1.92 7.95 3.95
C PRO A 37 1.15 9.08 4.64
N LYS A 38 1.77 10.23 4.84
CA LYS A 38 1.11 11.38 5.44
C LYS A 38 -0.06 11.91 4.61
N GLU A 39 -0.11 11.58 3.32
CA GLU A 39 -1.21 12.00 2.44
C GLU A 39 -2.47 11.19 2.68
N ILE A 40 -2.37 10.07 3.40
CA ILE A 40 -3.53 9.22 3.69
C ILE A 40 -4.42 9.90 4.71
N THR A 41 -5.69 10.11 4.34
CA THR A 41 -6.67 10.78 5.20
C THR A 41 -7.83 9.89 5.62
N LYS A 42 -8.01 8.77 4.96
CA LYS A 42 -9.12 7.84 5.25
C LYS A 42 -8.60 6.47 5.56
N TRP A 43 -9.14 5.88 6.62
CA TRP A 43 -8.75 4.56 7.10
C TRP A 43 -10.01 3.75 7.34
N ILE A 44 -9.98 2.46 7.03
CA ILE A 44 -11.08 1.53 7.28
C ILE A 44 -10.62 0.45 8.25
N ASP A 45 -11.46 -0.54 8.52
CA ASP A 45 -11.18 -1.62 9.48
C ASP A 45 -10.79 -1.05 10.84
N GLU A 46 -11.65 -0.18 11.38
CA GLU A 46 -11.44 0.47 12.67
C GLU A 46 -10.20 1.35 12.69
N GLY A 47 -9.84 1.90 11.53
CA GLY A 47 -8.70 2.79 11.40
C GLY A 47 -7.38 2.07 11.18
N GLU A 48 -7.41 0.78 10.88
CA GLU A 48 -6.20 -0.03 10.72
C GLU A 48 -5.74 -0.18 9.27
N THR A 49 -6.64 0.03 8.31
CA THR A 49 -6.32 -0.17 6.89
C THR A 49 -6.43 1.14 6.13
N ALA A 50 -5.36 1.50 5.40
CA ALA A 50 -5.31 2.75 4.64
C ALA A 50 -6.11 2.66 3.36
N LEU A 51 -6.77 3.77 3.01
CA LEU A 51 -7.37 3.95 1.69
C LEU A 51 -6.49 4.91 0.89
N CYS A 52 -6.32 4.59 -0.38
CA CYS A 52 -5.52 5.44 -1.27
C CYS A 52 -6.15 6.83 -1.36
N PRO A 53 -5.37 7.91 -1.14
CA PRO A 53 -5.93 9.27 -1.21
C PRO A 53 -6.27 9.71 -2.63
N TYR A 54 -5.85 8.96 -3.64
CA TYR A 54 -6.06 9.31 -5.04
C TYR A 54 -7.19 8.53 -5.71
N CYS A 55 -7.38 7.25 -5.35
CA CYS A 55 -8.44 6.44 -5.97
C CYS A 55 -9.43 5.85 -4.96
N GLY A 56 -9.15 5.92 -3.67
CA GLY A 56 -10.05 5.44 -2.64
C GLY A 56 -10.03 3.94 -2.38
N ALA A 57 -9.16 3.18 -3.04
CA ALA A 57 -9.10 1.73 -2.86
C ALA A 57 -8.25 1.36 -1.65
N ASN A 58 -8.54 0.20 -1.05
CA ASN A 58 -7.76 -0.34 0.07
C ASN A 58 -6.57 -1.15 -0.42
N THR A 59 -5.78 -0.56 -1.30
CA THR A 59 -4.69 -1.23 -2.00
C THR A 59 -3.36 -0.50 -1.82
N VAL A 60 -3.15 0.10 -0.64
CA VAL A 60 -1.93 0.84 -0.32
C VAL A 60 -0.88 -0.11 0.25
N LEU A 61 0.33 -0.04 -0.30
CA LEU A 61 1.45 -0.89 0.10
C LEU A 61 2.64 0.01 0.45
N GLY A 62 3.22 -0.18 1.62
CA GLY A 62 4.36 0.61 2.06
C GLY A 62 5.70 -0.07 1.81
N SER A 63 6.77 0.71 1.87
CA SER A 63 8.12 0.19 1.69
C SER A 63 8.52 -0.80 2.81
N TYR A 64 7.85 -0.73 3.95
CA TYR A 64 8.10 -1.66 5.05
C TYR A 64 7.88 -3.12 4.64
N SER A 65 7.06 -3.36 3.62
CA SER A 65 6.78 -4.70 3.12
C SER A 65 7.98 -5.35 2.44
N ARG A 66 9.03 -4.57 2.18
CA ARG A 66 10.24 -4.97 1.46
C ARG A 66 10.01 -5.24 -0.01
N PHE A 67 8.80 -4.99 -0.50
CA PHE A 67 8.54 -5.01 -1.94
C PHE A 67 8.92 -3.66 -2.52
N PRO A 68 9.43 -3.62 -3.75
CA PRO A 68 9.80 -2.34 -4.34
C PRO A 68 8.57 -1.47 -4.62
N ILE A 69 8.60 -0.24 -4.13
CA ILE A 69 7.51 0.71 -4.39
C ILE A 69 7.85 1.45 -5.68
N THR A 70 7.58 0.80 -6.79
CA THR A 70 7.83 1.33 -8.12
C THR A 70 6.61 1.13 -8.99
N ASN A 71 6.49 1.93 -10.05
CA ASN A 71 5.38 1.79 -10.99
C ASN A 71 5.36 0.40 -11.62
N GLU A 72 6.52 -0.15 -11.92
CA GLU A 72 6.60 -1.48 -12.53
C GLU A 72 6.06 -2.56 -11.59
N PHE A 73 6.43 -2.51 -10.32
CA PHE A 73 5.94 -3.48 -9.35
C PHE A 73 4.43 -3.34 -9.16
N LEU A 74 3.96 -2.11 -8.99
CA LEU A 74 2.54 -1.84 -8.76
C LEU A 74 1.67 -2.29 -9.93
N LYS A 75 2.21 -2.22 -11.14
CA LYS A 75 1.51 -2.72 -12.33
C LYS A 75 1.27 -4.23 -12.29
N ARG A 76 2.15 -4.96 -11.65
CA ARG A 76 2.08 -6.43 -11.62
C ARG A 76 1.12 -6.98 -10.56
N MET A 77 0.66 -6.14 -9.67
CA MET A 77 -0.25 -6.53 -8.59
C MET A 77 -1.66 -6.88 -9.05
#